data_18fa6e671a1d34ddb501095987a341e9
#
_entry.id   18fa6e671a1d34ddb501095987a341e9
#
_cell.length_a   1.000
_cell.length_b   1.000
_cell.length_c   1.000
_cell.angle_alpha   90.00
_cell.angle_beta   90.00
_cell.angle_gamma   90.00
#
_symmetry.space_group_name_H-M   'P 1'
#
loop_
_entity.id
_entity.type
_entity.pdbx_description
1 polymer ?
#
loop_
_entity_poly.entity_id
_entity_poly.type
_entity_poly.pdbx_seq_one_letter_code
_entity_poly.pdbx_strand_id
1 'polypeptide(L)'
;MDNKTPLTPKKRGRKPINIDLDRVEYLASLNMGIMDICKSLGVGWDTFNKHRNKKNSELSERLAIGKSKGLERATAKLMDKINDGEFNAIQFYLKSADRERWAEKVETKVNINLNEIINQGKGRLIEGEKVEEGLLKERFLCQDKDNQDNNNE
;
A
#
# COMPACT_ATOMS: atom_id res chain seq x y z
N MET A 1 39.58 35.34 -44.22
CA MET A 1 38.66 35.64 -43.06
C MET A 1 37.76 34.42 -42.88
N ASP A 2 38.22 33.45 -42.04
CA ASP A 2 37.54 32.18 -41.87
C ASP A 2 36.41 32.33 -40.84
N ASN A 3 35.18 32.27 -41.33
CA ASN A 3 33.97 32.34 -40.52
C ASN A 3 33.71 30.96 -39.88
N LYS A 4 34.37 30.71 -38.73
CA LYS A 4 34.07 29.52 -37.90
C LYS A 4 32.75 29.71 -37.20
N THR A 5 31.70 29.14 -37.77
CA THR A 5 30.41 28.97 -37.09
C THR A 5 30.60 28.14 -35.81
N PRO A 6 30.19 28.62 -34.61
CA PRO A 6 30.34 27.85 -33.39
C PRO A 6 29.44 26.62 -33.45
N LEU A 7 30.03 25.42 -33.38
CA LEU A 7 29.34 24.14 -33.23
C LEU A 7 28.66 24.09 -31.86
N THR A 8 27.39 24.40 -31.83
CA THR A 8 26.57 24.19 -30.64
C THR A 8 26.52 22.68 -30.33
N PRO A 9 26.93 22.21 -29.14
CA PRO A 9 26.91 20.81 -28.80
C PRO A 9 25.46 20.30 -28.81
N LYS A 10 25.15 19.32 -29.67
CA LYS A 10 23.88 18.63 -29.70
C LYS A 10 23.66 17.97 -28.31
N LYS A 11 22.69 18.45 -27.54
CA LYS A 11 22.26 17.82 -26.28
C LYS A 11 21.81 16.38 -26.57
N ARG A 12 22.68 15.39 -26.27
CA ARG A 12 22.35 13.96 -26.28
C ARG A 12 21.48 13.67 -25.06
N GLY A 13 20.17 13.87 -25.17
CA GLY A 13 19.19 13.51 -24.17
C GLY A 13 18.34 12.33 -24.61
N ARG A 14 17.88 11.53 -23.66
CA ARG A 14 16.86 10.51 -23.91
C ARG A 14 15.63 11.17 -24.51
N LYS A 15 15.06 10.59 -25.59
CA LYS A 15 13.84 11.11 -26.21
C LYS A 15 12.74 11.25 -25.16
N PRO A 16 11.97 12.35 -25.13
CA PRO A 16 10.83 12.48 -24.22
C PRO A 16 9.83 11.36 -24.52
N ILE A 17 9.35 10.73 -23.47
CA ILE A 17 8.30 9.69 -23.58
C ILE A 17 6.99 10.43 -23.76
N ASN A 18 6.30 10.20 -24.88
CA ASN A 18 4.95 10.68 -25.12
C ASN A 18 3.97 9.69 -24.48
N ILE A 19 3.16 10.15 -23.52
CA ILE A 19 2.13 9.37 -22.86
C ILE A 19 0.82 9.63 -23.58
N ASP A 20 0.17 8.57 -24.07
CA ASP A 20 -1.15 8.66 -24.70
C ASP A 20 -2.21 8.94 -23.62
N LEU A 21 -2.67 10.17 -23.57
CA LEU A 21 -3.63 10.65 -22.56
C LEU A 21 -5.03 10.05 -22.73
N ASP A 22 -5.46 9.81 -23.96
CA ASP A 22 -6.77 9.21 -24.23
C ASP A 22 -6.79 7.74 -23.79
N ARG A 23 -5.67 7.05 -24.00
CA ARG A 23 -5.49 5.70 -23.51
C ARG A 23 -5.47 5.65 -21.98
N VAL A 24 -4.82 6.62 -21.32
CA VAL A 24 -4.84 6.76 -19.85
C VAL A 24 -6.26 6.96 -19.34
N GLU A 25 -7.01 7.86 -19.92
CA GLU A 25 -8.41 8.13 -19.56
C GLU A 25 -9.27 6.86 -19.69
N TYR A 26 -9.13 6.14 -20.82
CA TYR A 26 -9.84 4.88 -21.04
C TYR A 26 -9.50 3.84 -19.97
N LEU A 27 -8.21 3.59 -19.69
CA LEU A 27 -7.79 2.62 -18.68
C LEU A 27 -8.24 3.02 -17.26
N ALA A 28 -8.21 4.31 -16.95
CA ALA A 28 -8.74 4.84 -15.69
C ALA A 28 -10.25 4.63 -15.56
N SER A 29 -10.99 4.69 -16.68
CA SER A 29 -12.43 4.45 -16.68
C SER A 29 -12.80 2.98 -16.43
N LEU A 30 -11.86 2.06 -16.61
CA LEU A 30 -11.98 0.65 -16.22
C LEU A 30 -11.59 0.41 -14.75
N ASN A 31 -11.35 1.48 -13.98
CA ASN A 31 -10.90 1.45 -12.59
C ASN A 31 -9.58 0.69 -12.37
N MET A 32 -8.70 0.69 -13.38
CA MET A 32 -7.38 0.06 -13.27
C MET A 32 -6.46 0.83 -12.30
N GLY A 33 -5.63 0.09 -11.56
CA GLY A 33 -4.61 0.66 -10.71
C GLY A 33 -3.52 1.39 -11.52
N ILE A 34 -2.86 2.39 -10.92
CA ILE A 34 -1.83 3.19 -11.60
C ILE A 34 -0.69 2.31 -12.13
N MET A 35 -0.28 1.29 -11.37
CA MET A 35 0.77 0.36 -11.79
C MET A 35 0.38 -0.43 -13.05
N ASP A 36 -0.88 -0.84 -13.14
CA ASP A 36 -1.38 -1.60 -14.29
C ASP A 36 -1.56 -0.71 -15.52
N ILE A 37 -1.96 0.55 -15.31
CA ILE A 37 -1.96 1.58 -16.36
C ILE A 37 -0.54 1.77 -16.91
N CYS A 38 0.47 1.92 -16.05
CA CYS A 38 1.86 2.05 -16.47
C CYS A 38 2.33 0.84 -17.29
N LYS A 39 2.03 -0.39 -16.84
CA LYS A 39 2.35 -1.62 -17.57
C LYS A 39 1.67 -1.67 -18.93
N SER A 40 0.38 -1.30 -18.99
CA SER A 40 -0.41 -1.29 -20.22
C SER A 40 0.09 -0.28 -21.25
N LEU A 41 0.66 0.84 -20.79
CA LEU A 41 1.26 1.88 -21.63
C LEU A 41 2.75 1.62 -21.96
N GLY A 42 3.38 0.64 -21.34
CA GLY A 42 4.81 0.40 -21.48
C GLY A 42 5.69 1.52 -20.92
N VAL A 43 5.18 2.29 -19.95
CA VAL A 43 5.86 3.42 -19.31
C VAL A 43 6.31 3.03 -17.91
N GLY A 44 7.57 3.35 -17.55
CA GLY A 44 8.07 3.12 -16.20
C GLY A 44 7.30 3.97 -15.18
N TRP A 45 6.99 3.38 -14.01
CA TRP A 45 6.24 4.01 -12.93
C TRP A 45 6.82 5.37 -12.50
N ASP A 46 8.15 5.47 -12.35
CA ASP A 46 8.81 6.74 -11.99
C ASP A 46 8.57 7.84 -13.00
N THR A 47 8.62 7.51 -14.29
CA THR A 47 8.39 8.47 -15.38
C THR A 47 6.93 8.92 -15.37
N PHE A 48 6.00 7.98 -15.26
CA PHE A 48 4.56 8.27 -15.17
C PHE A 48 4.25 9.15 -13.96
N ASN A 49 4.79 8.82 -12.78
CA ASN A 49 4.59 9.57 -11.55
C ASN A 49 5.18 10.99 -11.61
N LYS A 50 6.35 11.16 -12.23
CA LYS A 50 6.92 12.50 -12.49
C LYS A 50 6.00 13.36 -13.36
N HIS A 51 5.38 12.78 -14.37
CA HIS A 51 4.42 13.49 -15.21
C HIS A 51 3.13 13.81 -14.47
N ARG A 52 2.60 12.87 -13.68
CA ARG A 52 1.39 13.04 -12.88
C ARG A 52 1.51 14.12 -11.81
N ASN A 53 2.66 14.21 -11.13
CA ASN A 53 2.87 15.12 -10.01
C ASN A 53 3.31 16.54 -10.44
N LYS A 54 3.38 16.83 -11.72
CA LYS A 54 3.62 18.20 -12.19
C LYS A 54 2.43 19.07 -11.81
N LYS A 55 2.71 20.32 -11.43
CA LYS A 55 1.67 21.34 -11.22
C LYS A 55 0.87 21.52 -12.52
N ASN A 56 -0.46 21.45 -12.45
CA ASN A 56 -1.37 21.47 -13.61
C ASN A 56 -1.09 20.33 -14.60
N SER A 57 -0.94 19.11 -14.09
CA SER A 57 -0.68 17.94 -14.93
C SER A 57 -1.94 17.50 -15.68
N GLU A 58 -1.93 17.61 -17.00
CA GLU A 58 -2.97 17.07 -17.88
C GLU A 58 -3.19 15.58 -17.68
N LEU A 59 -2.13 14.83 -17.36
CA LEU A 59 -2.20 13.41 -17.03
C LEU A 59 -3.04 13.16 -15.77
N SER A 60 -2.89 13.99 -14.73
CA SER A 60 -3.68 13.88 -13.50
C SER A 60 -5.15 14.17 -13.76
N GLU A 61 -5.43 15.16 -14.58
CA GLU A 61 -6.78 15.54 -14.99
C GLU A 61 -7.47 14.40 -15.77
N ARG A 62 -6.79 13.84 -16.77
CA ARG A 62 -7.31 12.70 -17.56
C ARG A 62 -7.57 11.47 -16.72
N LEU A 63 -6.72 11.18 -15.73
CA LEU A 63 -6.97 10.12 -14.76
C LEU A 63 -8.25 10.36 -13.94
N ALA A 64 -8.47 11.59 -13.48
CA ALA A 64 -9.67 11.94 -12.71
C ALA A 64 -10.94 11.83 -13.58
N ILE A 65 -10.90 12.37 -14.80
CA ILE A 65 -11.99 12.28 -15.77
C ILE A 65 -12.33 10.81 -16.08
N GLY A 66 -11.30 9.98 -16.34
CA GLY A 66 -11.51 8.56 -16.60
C GLY A 66 -12.20 7.85 -15.44
N LYS A 67 -11.73 8.07 -14.21
CA LYS A 67 -12.38 7.49 -13.00
C LYS A 67 -13.84 7.94 -12.85
N SER A 68 -14.13 9.23 -13.06
CA SER A 68 -15.51 9.73 -13.01
C SER A 68 -16.41 9.06 -14.05
N LYS A 69 -15.93 8.92 -15.29
CA LYS A 69 -16.68 8.22 -16.37
C LYS A 69 -16.91 6.74 -16.05
N GLY A 70 -15.96 6.09 -15.39
CA GLY A 70 -16.11 4.70 -14.93
C GLY A 70 -17.18 4.56 -13.86
N LEU A 71 -17.14 5.45 -12.87
CA LEU A 71 -18.13 5.48 -11.79
C LEU A 71 -19.53 5.81 -12.31
N GLU A 72 -19.66 6.80 -13.20
CA GLU A 72 -20.91 7.18 -13.85
C GLU A 72 -21.57 5.98 -14.55
N ARG A 73 -20.79 5.25 -15.37
CA ARG A 73 -21.29 4.04 -16.07
C ARG A 73 -21.73 2.94 -15.10
N ALA A 74 -20.97 2.71 -14.04
CA ALA A 74 -21.32 1.71 -13.04
C ALA A 74 -22.59 2.11 -12.27
N THR A 75 -22.70 3.38 -11.88
CA THR A 75 -23.88 3.91 -11.19
C THR A 75 -25.12 3.86 -12.08
N ALA A 76 -25.00 4.24 -13.35
CA ALA A 76 -26.12 4.15 -14.31
C ALA A 76 -26.64 2.71 -14.42
N LYS A 77 -25.72 1.74 -14.58
CA LYS A 77 -26.10 0.32 -14.65
C LYS A 77 -26.71 -0.21 -13.36
N LEU A 78 -26.24 0.26 -12.20
CA LEU A 78 -26.86 -0.09 -10.93
C LEU A 78 -28.29 0.46 -10.84
N MET A 79 -28.51 1.72 -11.25
CA MET A 79 -29.83 2.34 -11.25
C MET A 79 -30.79 1.67 -12.23
N ASP A 80 -30.31 1.27 -13.42
CA ASP A 80 -31.09 0.48 -14.35
C ASP A 80 -31.60 -0.80 -13.68
N LYS A 81 -30.72 -1.53 -12.99
CA LYS A 81 -31.06 -2.77 -12.27
C LYS A 81 -32.03 -2.55 -11.11
N ILE A 82 -31.93 -1.42 -10.42
CA ILE A 82 -32.87 -1.04 -9.36
C ILE A 82 -34.27 -0.78 -9.97
N ASN A 83 -34.31 -0.06 -11.09
CA ASN A 83 -35.57 0.23 -11.80
C ASN A 83 -36.23 -1.05 -12.36
N ASP A 84 -35.41 -2.03 -12.76
CA ASP A 84 -35.90 -3.37 -13.17
C ASP A 84 -36.43 -4.19 -11.96
N GLY A 85 -36.31 -3.71 -10.74
CA GLY A 85 -36.78 -4.37 -9.51
C GLY A 85 -35.88 -5.51 -9.05
N GLU A 86 -34.60 -5.56 -9.46
CA GLU A 86 -33.67 -6.59 -9.02
C GLU A 86 -33.35 -6.46 -7.53
N PHE A 87 -33.77 -7.44 -6.73
CA PHE A 87 -33.65 -7.43 -5.27
C PHE A 87 -32.21 -7.20 -4.78
N ASN A 88 -31.24 -7.85 -5.41
CA ASN A 88 -29.82 -7.72 -5.02
C ASN A 88 -29.28 -6.31 -5.25
N ALA A 89 -29.69 -5.65 -6.34
CA ALA A 89 -29.30 -4.28 -6.65
C ALA A 89 -29.93 -3.29 -5.66
N ILE A 90 -31.19 -3.48 -5.31
CA ILE A 90 -31.90 -2.67 -4.30
C ILE A 90 -31.25 -2.86 -2.93
N GLN A 91 -30.98 -4.09 -2.52
CA GLN A 91 -30.33 -4.38 -1.25
C GLN A 91 -28.92 -3.78 -1.17
N PHE A 92 -28.14 -3.90 -2.24
CA PHE A 92 -26.79 -3.30 -2.32
C PHE A 92 -26.86 -1.78 -2.19
N TYR A 93 -27.78 -1.14 -2.91
CA TYR A 93 -27.95 0.31 -2.85
C TYR A 93 -28.35 0.77 -1.44
N LEU A 94 -29.34 0.14 -0.81
CA LEU A 94 -29.78 0.48 0.53
C LEU A 94 -28.67 0.31 1.57
N LYS A 95 -27.90 -0.78 1.50
CA LYS A 95 -26.75 -1.02 2.39
C LYS A 95 -25.61 -0.02 2.19
N SER A 96 -25.44 0.51 0.98
CA SER A 96 -24.38 1.49 0.68
C SER A 96 -24.81 2.93 0.97
N ALA A 97 -26.05 3.29 0.69
CA ALA A 97 -26.58 4.64 0.86
C ALA A 97 -26.93 4.98 2.31
N ASP A 98 -27.50 4.04 3.06
CA ASP A 98 -27.84 4.20 4.47
C ASP A 98 -27.36 2.99 5.27
N ARG A 99 -26.07 3.00 5.56
CA ARG A 99 -25.40 1.90 6.24
C ARG A 99 -25.91 1.71 7.68
N GLU A 100 -26.36 2.76 8.35
CA GLU A 100 -26.83 2.67 9.74
C GLU A 100 -28.13 1.87 9.86
N ARG A 101 -29.01 2.02 8.87
CA ARG A 101 -30.31 1.32 8.85
C ARG A 101 -30.25 -0.08 8.23
N TRP A 102 -29.44 -0.24 7.17
CA TRP A 102 -29.49 -1.42 6.30
C TRP A 102 -28.25 -2.31 6.36
N ALA A 103 -27.18 -1.90 7.09
CA ALA A 103 -26.04 -2.79 7.28
C ALA A 103 -26.45 -3.99 8.14
N GLU A 104 -25.99 -5.15 7.76
CA GLU A 104 -26.06 -6.31 8.63
C GLU A 104 -25.24 -6.04 9.89
N LYS A 105 -25.89 -6.03 11.06
CA LYS A 105 -25.21 -5.94 12.33
C LYS A 105 -24.46 -7.25 12.57
N VAL A 106 -23.24 -7.34 12.06
CA VAL A 106 -22.33 -8.41 12.42
C VAL A 106 -21.87 -8.13 13.86
N GLU A 107 -22.56 -8.70 14.84
CA GLU A 107 -22.05 -8.74 16.21
C GLU A 107 -20.82 -9.65 16.22
N THR A 108 -19.67 -9.08 15.95
CA THR A 108 -18.40 -9.77 16.19
C THR A 108 -18.20 -9.81 17.70
N LYS A 109 -18.72 -10.86 18.35
CA LYS A 109 -18.37 -11.14 19.74
C LYS A 109 -16.92 -11.57 19.78
N VAL A 110 -16.01 -10.58 19.83
CA VAL A 110 -14.60 -10.82 20.09
C VAL A 110 -14.51 -11.20 21.55
N ASN A 111 -14.54 -12.51 21.83
CA ASN A 111 -14.37 -13.05 23.17
C ASN A 111 -12.86 -12.98 23.51
N ILE A 112 -12.40 -11.79 23.88
CA ILE A 112 -11.02 -11.57 24.29
C ILE A 112 -10.91 -12.11 25.73
N ASN A 113 -10.34 -13.29 25.88
CA ASN A 113 -10.02 -13.84 27.21
C ASN A 113 -8.76 -13.13 27.74
N LEU A 114 -8.97 -11.99 28.39
CA LEU A 114 -7.89 -11.19 28.98
C LEU A 114 -7.03 -12.02 29.96
N ASN A 115 -7.63 -12.97 30.68
CA ASN A 115 -6.90 -13.83 31.59
C ASN A 115 -5.91 -14.74 30.86
N GLU A 116 -6.27 -15.21 29.68
CA GLU A 116 -5.42 -16.04 28.84
C GLU A 116 -4.22 -15.26 28.29
N ILE A 117 -4.46 -14.03 27.84
CA ILE A 117 -3.39 -13.11 27.39
C ILE A 117 -2.44 -12.75 28.53
N ILE A 118 -2.98 -12.44 29.72
CA ILE A 118 -2.19 -12.13 30.91
C ILE A 118 -1.35 -13.32 31.33
N ASN A 119 -1.93 -14.53 31.33
CA ASN A 119 -1.20 -15.75 31.71
C ASN A 119 -0.10 -16.11 30.70
N GLN A 120 -0.34 -15.92 29.40
CA GLN A 120 0.71 -16.09 28.39
C GLN A 120 1.83 -15.04 28.54
N GLY A 121 1.47 -13.80 28.87
CA GLY A 121 2.45 -12.74 29.16
C GLY A 121 3.30 -13.05 30.37
N LYS A 122 2.69 -13.51 31.49
CA LYS A 122 3.41 -13.92 32.70
C LYS A 122 4.32 -15.12 32.46
N GLY A 123 3.89 -16.11 31.66
CA GLY A 123 4.73 -17.26 31.29
C GLY A 123 6.01 -16.85 30.59
N ARG A 124 5.95 -15.91 29.63
CA ARG A 124 7.11 -15.39 28.91
C ARG A 124 8.09 -14.60 29.81
N LEU A 125 7.55 -13.84 30.78
CA LEU A 125 8.38 -13.10 31.73
C LEU A 125 9.16 -14.05 32.66
N ILE A 126 8.50 -15.13 33.16
CA ILE A 126 9.14 -16.13 34.02
C ILE A 126 10.23 -16.91 33.28
N GLU A 127 10.02 -17.22 32.00
CA GLU A 127 11.06 -17.87 31.17
C GLU A 127 12.26 -16.93 30.92
N GLY A 128 12.02 -15.64 30.66
CA GLY A 128 13.09 -14.64 30.51
C GLY A 128 13.92 -14.48 31.79
N GLU A 129 13.27 -14.40 32.95
CA GLU A 129 13.94 -14.26 34.25
C GLU A 129 14.82 -15.50 34.60
N LYS A 130 14.32 -16.70 34.28
CA LYS A 130 15.12 -17.94 34.44
C LYS A 130 16.35 -17.99 33.53
N VAL A 131 16.26 -17.48 32.33
CA VAL A 131 17.39 -17.42 31.39
C VAL A 131 18.47 -16.46 31.90
N GLU A 132 18.08 -15.28 32.39
CA GLU A 132 19.05 -14.34 32.99
C GLU A 132 19.72 -14.89 34.23
N GLU A 133 18.98 -15.56 35.12
CA GLU A 133 19.54 -16.17 36.31
C GLU A 133 20.52 -17.33 35.98
N GLY A 134 20.22 -18.10 34.94
CA GLY A 134 21.10 -19.14 34.42
C GLY A 134 22.43 -18.60 33.90
N LEU A 135 22.36 -17.54 33.07
CA LEU A 135 23.52 -16.87 32.50
C LEU A 135 24.41 -16.20 33.58
N LEU A 136 23.79 -15.65 34.62
CA LEU A 136 24.54 -15.07 35.74
C LEU A 136 25.29 -16.15 36.55
N LYS A 137 24.66 -17.30 36.81
CA LYS A 137 25.31 -18.42 37.51
C LYS A 137 26.51 -18.98 36.74
N GLU A 138 26.39 -19.14 35.42
CA GLU A 138 27.55 -19.57 34.61
C GLU A 138 28.70 -18.55 34.62
N ARG A 139 28.42 -17.25 34.59
CA ARG A 139 29.43 -16.21 34.68
C ARG A 139 30.22 -16.23 36.01
N PHE A 140 29.53 -16.44 37.11
CA PHE A 140 30.18 -16.53 38.42
C PHE A 140 31.05 -17.80 38.54
N LEU A 141 30.60 -18.94 38.01
CA LEU A 141 31.37 -20.19 38.00
C LEU A 141 32.63 -20.12 37.15
N CYS A 142 32.68 -19.31 36.10
CA CYS A 142 33.89 -19.09 35.30
C CYS A 142 34.91 -18.21 36.04
N GLN A 143 34.47 -17.21 36.82
CA GLN A 143 35.40 -16.34 37.58
C GLN A 143 36.11 -17.05 38.73
N ASP A 144 35.45 -18.02 39.35
CA ASP A 144 36.06 -18.81 40.47
C ASP A 144 37.16 -19.75 39.96
N LYS A 145 37.14 -20.21 38.71
CA LYS A 145 38.18 -21.06 38.13
C LYS A 145 39.42 -20.26 37.78
N ASP A 146 39.29 -19.06 37.28
CA ASP A 146 40.42 -18.18 36.91
C ASP A 146 41.21 -17.68 38.15
N ASN A 147 40.56 -17.66 39.34
CA ASN A 147 41.21 -17.30 40.60
C ASN A 147 41.96 -18.44 41.32
N GLN A 148 41.69 -19.71 40.97
CA GLN A 148 42.39 -20.86 41.57
C GLN A 148 43.72 -21.17 40.86
N ASP A 149 43.83 -20.84 39.57
CA ASP A 149 45.05 -21.11 38.79
C ASP A 149 46.16 -20.10 39.05
N ASN A 150 45.85 -18.92 39.64
CA ASN A 150 46.85 -17.87 39.95
C ASN A 150 47.47 -17.98 41.35
N ASN A 151 47.09 -18.96 42.18
CA ASN A 151 47.64 -19.12 43.52
C ASN A 151 48.63 -20.30 43.68
N ASN A 152 49.06 -20.92 42.59
CA ASN A 152 49.97 -22.07 42.56
C ASN A 152 51.28 -21.81 41.77
N GLU A 153 51.78 -20.58 41.72
CA GLU A 153 53.19 -20.30 41.32
C GLU A 153 54.00 -19.66 42.44
#